data_fa3f303d9714776216a40d3d80d55c16
#
_entry.id   fa3f303d9714776216a40d3d80d55c16
#
_cell.length_a   1.000
_cell.length_b   1.000
_cell.length_c   1.000
_cell.angle_alpha   90.00
_cell.angle_beta   90.00
_cell.angle_gamma   90.00
#
_symmetry.space_group_name_H-M   'P 1'
#
loop_
_entity.id
_entity.type
_entity.pdbx_description
1 polymer ?
#
loop_
_entity_poly.entity_id
_entity_poly.type
_entity_poly.pdbx_seq_one_letter_code
_entity_poly.pdbx_strand_id
1 'polypeptide(L)'
;MKALRLLFALLLVCGTVSAQSWEQPYADRGFTVQDTVICGRRAVFVVPPEANGHWIARPAFIGAFAQVDDALLELGWSFGLLDLMDEYATPDAQEAFTAFCDYGHQRYGLSEKVVLEGLSRGGWFSLVYAENHPDRVEKLYLDAPLCILTNFRNPHIQKAGEQWAAAGIPEEQFRTYAKDHFGRIKGLPIIVVYGAADPIVPFEKQFGTFDLSGCRDLSIIGKTGIGHHPHSLSPCDTIVRFLARPERL
;
A
#
# COMPACT_ATOMS: atom_id res chain seq x y z
N MET A 1 -45.33 36.35 -49.92
CA MET A 1 -44.71 36.43 -48.59
C MET A 1 -43.91 35.14 -48.37
N LYS A 2 -42.58 35.20 -48.56
CA LYS A 2 -41.68 34.03 -48.41
C LYS A 2 -41.05 34.09 -47.04
N ALA A 3 -41.34 33.08 -46.19
CA ALA A 3 -40.78 32.96 -44.86
C ALA A 3 -39.36 32.36 -44.96
N LEU A 4 -38.36 33.13 -44.56
CA LEU A 4 -36.96 32.76 -44.47
C LEU A 4 -36.75 31.96 -43.15
N ARG A 5 -36.49 30.64 -43.26
CA ARG A 5 -36.08 29.82 -42.13
C ARG A 5 -34.60 29.94 -41.89
N LEU A 6 -34.20 30.64 -40.83
CA LEU A 6 -32.83 30.62 -40.34
C LEU A 6 -32.56 29.28 -39.62
N LEU A 7 -31.69 28.46 -40.17
CA LEU A 7 -31.18 27.27 -39.50
C LEU A 7 -29.98 27.72 -38.62
N PHE A 8 -30.16 27.72 -37.31
CA PHE A 8 -29.06 27.84 -36.35
C PHE A 8 -28.38 26.48 -36.21
N ALA A 9 -27.19 26.32 -36.84
CA ALA A 9 -26.34 25.19 -36.59
C ALA A 9 -25.61 25.39 -35.23
N LEU A 10 -26.06 24.69 -34.20
CA LEU A 10 -25.37 24.61 -32.92
C LEU A 10 -24.13 23.70 -33.09
N LEU A 11 -22.95 24.27 -33.27
CA LEU A 11 -21.69 23.54 -33.19
C LEU A 11 -21.45 23.14 -31.72
N LEU A 12 -21.82 21.89 -31.38
CA LEU A 12 -21.33 21.24 -30.16
C LEU A 12 -19.83 21.02 -30.32
N VAL A 13 -19.02 21.91 -29.75
CA VAL A 13 -17.61 21.65 -29.50
C VAL A 13 -17.56 20.65 -28.33
N CYS A 14 -17.54 19.38 -28.66
CA CYS A 14 -17.27 18.31 -27.70
C CYS A 14 -15.78 18.37 -27.40
N GLY A 15 -15.38 19.25 -26.47
CA GLY A 15 -14.04 19.23 -25.88
C GLY A 15 -13.91 17.90 -25.16
N THR A 16 -13.10 16.98 -25.70
CA THR A 16 -12.64 15.82 -24.96
C THR A 16 -11.79 16.35 -23.80
N VAL A 17 -12.37 16.43 -22.62
CA VAL A 17 -11.59 16.57 -21.38
C VAL A 17 -10.84 15.25 -21.27
N SER A 18 -9.59 15.23 -21.73
CA SER A 18 -8.67 14.15 -21.43
C SER A 18 -8.57 14.10 -19.90
N ALA A 19 -9.03 13.02 -19.30
CA ALA A 19 -8.78 12.78 -17.88
C ALA A 19 -7.27 12.83 -17.69
N GLN A 20 -6.79 13.80 -16.90
CA GLN A 20 -5.38 13.92 -16.59
C GLN A 20 -4.90 12.61 -15.98
N SER A 21 -3.83 12.02 -16.53
CA SER A 21 -3.30 10.78 -15.99
C SER A 21 -2.78 11.01 -14.57
N TRP A 22 -2.84 10.00 -13.72
CA TRP A 22 -2.38 10.11 -12.33
C TRP A 22 -0.86 10.41 -12.24
N GLU A 23 -0.11 10.10 -13.28
CA GLU A 23 1.33 10.34 -13.37
C GLU A 23 1.67 11.81 -13.64
N GLN A 24 0.79 12.52 -14.35
CA GLN A 24 1.06 13.86 -14.85
C GLN A 24 1.50 14.87 -13.76
N PRO A 25 0.86 14.92 -12.59
CA PRO A 25 1.27 15.83 -11.52
C PRO A 25 2.71 15.61 -11.03
N TYR A 26 3.21 14.39 -11.09
CA TYR A 26 4.59 14.07 -10.72
C TYR A 26 5.56 14.41 -11.85
N ALA A 27 5.21 14.06 -13.08
CA ALA A 27 6.01 14.38 -14.26
C ALA A 27 6.18 15.90 -14.46
N ASP A 28 5.13 16.68 -14.23
CA ASP A 28 5.17 18.15 -14.29
C ASP A 28 6.13 18.76 -13.25
N ARG A 29 6.39 18.05 -12.17
CA ARG A 29 7.35 18.43 -11.11
C ARG A 29 8.77 17.89 -11.37
N GLY A 30 9.00 17.27 -12.52
CA GLY A 30 10.29 16.70 -12.90
C GLY A 30 10.62 15.35 -12.25
N PHE A 31 9.65 14.67 -11.66
CA PHE A 31 9.85 13.33 -11.12
C PHE A 31 9.93 12.31 -12.26
N THR A 32 10.78 11.32 -12.11
CA THR A 32 10.75 10.15 -12.98
C THR A 32 9.57 9.28 -12.58
N VAL A 33 8.62 9.11 -13.49
CA VAL A 33 7.49 8.20 -13.32
C VAL A 33 7.66 7.03 -14.28
N GLN A 34 7.69 5.82 -13.76
CA GLN A 34 7.71 4.61 -14.56
C GLN A 34 6.50 3.74 -14.21
N ASP A 35 5.67 3.48 -15.21
CA ASP A 35 4.61 2.49 -15.17
C ASP A 35 5.05 1.32 -16.07
N THR A 36 5.19 0.15 -15.51
CA THR A 36 5.78 -1.03 -16.18
C THR A 36 5.15 -2.32 -15.67
N VAL A 37 5.68 -3.45 -16.11
CA VAL A 37 5.26 -4.78 -15.66
C VAL A 37 6.45 -5.54 -15.09
N ILE A 38 6.29 -6.06 -13.85
CA ILE A 38 7.28 -6.91 -13.20
C ILE A 38 6.58 -8.21 -12.77
N CYS A 39 7.12 -9.34 -13.16
CA CYS A 39 6.53 -10.66 -12.92
C CYS A 39 5.04 -10.74 -13.32
N GLY A 40 4.67 -10.12 -14.45
CA GLY A 40 3.28 -10.10 -14.95
C GLY A 40 2.32 -9.17 -14.22
N ARG A 41 2.79 -8.32 -13.28
CA ARG A 41 2.00 -7.40 -12.48
C ARG A 41 2.38 -5.97 -12.78
N ARG A 42 1.40 -5.07 -12.76
CA ARG A 42 1.67 -3.64 -12.92
C ARG A 42 2.56 -3.15 -11.78
N ALA A 43 3.64 -2.50 -12.15
CA ALA A 43 4.61 -1.90 -11.24
C ALA A 43 4.77 -0.42 -11.54
N VAL A 44 4.75 0.39 -10.51
CA VAL A 44 4.90 1.84 -10.62
C VAL A 44 6.04 2.31 -9.73
N PHE A 45 6.87 3.22 -10.25
CA PHE A 45 7.86 3.95 -9.46
C PHE A 45 7.70 5.45 -9.70
N VAL A 46 7.77 6.21 -8.63
CA VAL A 46 7.87 7.69 -8.66
C VAL A 46 9.14 8.06 -7.93
N VAL A 47 10.10 8.62 -8.66
CA VAL A 47 11.44 8.92 -8.14
C VAL A 47 11.70 10.42 -8.32
N PRO A 48 11.90 11.19 -7.24
CA PRO A 48 12.21 12.62 -7.34
C PRO A 48 13.60 12.86 -7.96
N PRO A 49 13.85 14.04 -8.54
CA PRO A 49 15.14 14.38 -9.16
C PRO A 49 16.32 14.22 -8.20
N GLU A 50 16.11 14.56 -6.93
CA GLU A 50 17.12 14.46 -5.86
C GLU A 50 16.70 13.38 -4.85
N ALA A 51 16.56 12.13 -5.33
CA ALA A 51 16.21 11.00 -4.48
C ALA A 51 17.32 10.71 -3.45
N ASN A 52 16.93 10.51 -2.19
CA ASN A 52 17.84 10.22 -1.10
C ASN A 52 18.09 8.72 -0.86
N GLY A 53 17.51 7.86 -1.71
CA GLY A 53 17.60 6.39 -1.61
C GLY A 53 16.55 5.75 -0.71
N HIS A 54 15.91 6.49 0.20
CA HIS A 54 14.78 5.97 0.97
C HIS A 54 13.53 5.85 0.12
N TRP A 55 12.68 4.90 0.43
CA TRP A 55 11.44 4.70 -0.31
C TRP A 55 10.36 3.99 0.49
N ILE A 56 9.12 4.28 0.10
CA ILE A 56 7.92 3.61 0.59
C ILE A 56 7.26 2.85 -0.56
N ALA A 57 6.74 1.67 -0.29
CA ALA A 57 6.02 0.89 -1.29
C ALA A 57 4.74 0.27 -0.74
N ARG A 58 3.77 0.10 -1.63
CA ARG A 58 2.49 -0.52 -1.31
C ARG A 58 2.12 -1.62 -2.31
N PRO A 59 1.41 -2.68 -1.84
CA PRO A 59 0.97 -3.78 -2.71
C PRO A 59 -0.38 -3.51 -3.38
N ALA A 60 -1.02 -2.35 -3.15
CA ALA A 60 -2.40 -2.10 -3.59
C ALA A 60 -2.75 -0.61 -3.62
N PHE A 61 -3.86 -0.27 -4.29
CA PHE A 61 -4.51 1.05 -4.25
C PHE A 61 -3.67 2.20 -4.83
N ILE A 62 -3.26 2.06 -6.10
CA ILE A 62 -2.53 3.14 -6.79
C ILE A 62 -3.30 4.46 -6.75
N GLY A 63 -2.62 5.54 -6.37
CA GLY A 63 -3.16 6.91 -6.34
C GLY A 63 -4.24 7.17 -5.29
N ALA A 64 -4.64 6.18 -4.49
CA ALA A 64 -5.61 6.36 -3.43
C ALA A 64 -4.92 6.73 -2.10
N PHE A 65 -5.44 7.76 -1.40
CA PHE A 65 -4.93 8.16 -0.08
C PHE A 65 -3.43 8.46 -0.05
N ALA A 66 -2.92 9.16 -1.07
CA ALA A 66 -1.50 9.37 -1.31
C ALA A 66 -0.83 10.42 -0.39
N GLN A 67 -1.51 10.92 0.65
CA GLN A 67 -1.02 12.04 1.47
C GLN A 67 0.35 11.75 2.12
N VAL A 68 0.57 10.52 2.56
CA VAL A 68 1.84 10.10 3.16
C VAL A 68 2.92 9.96 2.09
N ASP A 69 2.57 9.34 0.96
CA ASP A 69 3.49 9.19 -0.18
C ASP A 69 3.95 10.56 -0.70
N ASP A 70 3.00 11.47 -0.94
CA ASP A 70 3.28 12.81 -1.44
C ASP A 70 4.18 13.58 -0.46
N ALA A 71 3.91 13.49 0.84
CA ALA A 71 4.72 14.15 1.85
C ALA A 71 6.14 13.56 1.95
N LEU A 72 6.31 12.25 1.74
CA LEU A 72 7.63 11.61 1.70
C LEU A 72 8.38 11.94 0.40
N LEU A 73 7.68 12.02 -0.73
CA LEU A 73 8.26 12.49 -2.00
C LEU A 73 8.84 13.91 -1.88
N GLU A 74 8.17 14.83 -1.15
CA GLU A 74 8.70 16.17 -0.84
C GLU A 74 9.99 16.14 0.00
N LEU A 75 10.21 15.05 0.76
CA LEU A 75 11.44 14.84 1.52
C LEU A 75 12.54 14.12 0.75
N GLY A 76 12.36 13.91 -0.57
CA GLY A 76 13.32 13.22 -1.43
C GLY A 76 13.23 11.69 -1.36
N TRP A 77 12.19 11.13 -0.73
CA TRP A 77 11.92 9.71 -0.79
C TRP A 77 11.32 9.33 -2.15
N SER A 78 11.44 8.07 -2.51
CA SER A 78 10.76 7.52 -3.67
C SER A 78 9.51 6.74 -3.24
N PHE A 79 8.57 6.60 -4.18
CA PHE A 79 7.38 5.78 -4.01
C PHE A 79 7.39 4.62 -4.99
N GLY A 80 6.91 3.45 -4.53
CA GLY A 80 6.73 2.27 -5.35
C GLY A 80 5.37 1.60 -5.14
N LEU A 81 4.86 0.97 -6.20
CA LEU A 81 3.67 0.12 -6.12
C LEU A 81 3.86 -1.10 -7.03
N LEU A 82 3.60 -2.28 -6.49
CA LEU A 82 3.34 -3.48 -7.26
C LEU A 82 1.90 -3.91 -7.03
N ASP A 83 1.08 -4.03 -8.07
CA ASP A 83 -0.33 -4.38 -7.92
C ASP A 83 -0.51 -5.87 -7.61
N LEU A 84 -0.74 -6.15 -6.33
CA LEU A 84 -0.96 -7.47 -5.74
C LEU A 84 -2.28 -7.53 -4.97
N MET A 85 -3.21 -6.60 -5.26
CA MET A 85 -4.41 -6.34 -4.46
C MET A 85 -5.20 -7.59 -4.10
N ASP A 86 -5.33 -8.54 -5.02
CA ASP A 86 -6.17 -9.72 -4.86
C ASP A 86 -5.38 -11.02 -4.69
N GLU A 87 -4.05 -10.92 -4.46
CA GLU A 87 -3.18 -12.10 -4.36
C GLU A 87 -2.93 -12.59 -2.93
N TYR A 88 -3.33 -11.83 -1.92
CA TYR A 88 -3.28 -12.22 -0.50
C TYR A 88 -1.95 -12.86 -0.07
N ALA A 89 -0.84 -12.22 -0.46
CA ALA A 89 0.53 -12.61 -0.14
C ALA A 89 0.86 -14.10 -0.42
N THR A 90 0.34 -14.66 -1.50
CA THR A 90 0.74 -16.01 -1.93
C THR A 90 2.26 -16.06 -2.15
N PRO A 91 2.90 -17.25 -2.08
CA PRO A 91 4.35 -17.37 -2.30
C PRO A 91 4.81 -16.67 -3.58
N ASP A 92 4.10 -16.86 -4.70
CA ASP A 92 4.40 -16.21 -5.98
C ASP A 92 4.27 -14.68 -5.91
N ALA A 93 3.28 -14.16 -5.17
CA ALA A 93 3.14 -12.72 -4.95
C ALA A 93 4.28 -12.13 -4.11
N GLN A 94 4.77 -12.87 -3.12
CA GLN A 94 5.92 -12.47 -2.31
C GLN A 94 7.22 -12.47 -3.13
N GLU A 95 7.45 -13.50 -3.97
CA GLU A 95 8.59 -13.56 -4.90
C GLU A 95 8.54 -12.39 -5.89
N ALA A 96 7.37 -12.08 -6.45
CA ALA A 96 7.19 -10.95 -7.34
C ALA A 96 7.48 -9.62 -6.65
N PHE A 97 7.09 -9.44 -5.39
CA PHE A 97 7.39 -8.23 -4.63
C PHE A 97 8.88 -8.12 -4.31
N THR A 98 9.56 -9.24 -4.03
CA THR A 98 11.02 -9.26 -3.88
C THR A 98 11.70 -8.83 -5.17
N ALA A 99 11.29 -9.37 -6.32
CA ALA A 99 11.82 -8.96 -7.63
C ALA A 99 11.56 -7.47 -7.94
N PHE A 100 10.41 -6.95 -7.53
CA PHE A 100 10.09 -5.52 -7.62
C PHE A 100 11.04 -4.67 -6.76
N CYS A 101 11.32 -5.08 -5.53
CA CYS A 101 12.30 -4.39 -4.67
C CYS A 101 13.71 -4.40 -5.28
N ASP A 102 14.13 -5.55 -5.79
CA ASP A 102 15.44 -5.69 -6.45
C ASP A 102 15.55 -4.82 -7.70
N TYR A 103 14.47 -4.73 -8.49
CA TYR A 103 14.41 -3.83 -9.64
C TYR A 103 14.55 -2.36 -9.22
N GLY A 104 13.82 -1.94 -8.17
CA GLY A 104 13.92 -0.58 -7.62
C GLY A 104 15.34 -0.24 -7.16
N HIS A 105 15.97 -1.17 -6.45
CA HIS A 105 17.36 -1.03 -6.01
C HIS A 105 18.31 -0.89 -7.20
N GLN A 106 18.28 -1.82 -8.15
CA GLN A 106 19.19 -1.86 -9.30
C GLN A 106 18.99 -0.68 -10.26
N ARG A 107 17.74 -0.27 -10.46
CA ARG A 107 17.39 0.75 -11.47
C ARG A 107 17.52 2.17 -10.98
N TYR A 108 17.22 2.41 -9.68
CA TYR A 108 17.10 3.75 -9.09
C TYR A 108 17.99 3.96 -7.87
N GLY A 109 18.74 2.96 -7.44
CA GLY A 109 19.57 3.04 -6.23
C GLY A 109 18.76 3.13 -4.93
N LEU A 110 17.53 2.61 -4.92
CA LEU A 110 16.70 2.59 -3.72
C LEU A 110 17.29 1.65 -2.67
N SER A 111 17.01 1.92 -1.40
CA SER A 111 17.44 1.04 -0.30
C SER A 111 16.99 -0.40 -0.53
N GLU A 112 17.82 -1.36 -0.16
CA GLU A 112 17.46 -2.78 -0.15
C GLU A 112 16.31 -3.08 0.81
N LYS A 113 16.17 -2.26 1.85
CA LYS A 113 15.04 -2.31 2.77
C LYS A 113 14.00 -1.27 2.38
N VAL A 114 12.75 -1.69 2.36
CA VAL A 114 11.60 -0.86 2.00
C VAL A 114 10.75 -0.54 3.23
N VAL A 115 10.20 0.67 3.28
CA VAL A 115 9.07 0.95 4.16
C VAL A 115 7.81 0.44 3.48
N LEU A 116 7.08 -0.49 4.13
CA LEU A 116 5.84 -1.04 3.58
C LEU A 116 4.64 -0.26 4.09
N GLU A 117 3.80 0.18 3.16
CA GLU A 117 2.49 0.76 3.43
C GLU A 117 1.39 -0.24 3.14
N GLY A 118 0.64 -0.61 4.18
CA GLY A 118 -0.44 -1.57 4.08
C GLY A 118 -1.80 -0.96 4.41
N LEU A 119 -2.51 -0.46 3.39
CA LEU A 119 -3.89 0.04 3.54
C LEU A 119 -4.87 -1.13 3.40
N SER A 120 -5.81 -1.28 4.35
CA SER A 120 -6.89 -2.29 4.27
C SER A 120 -6.36 -3.69 3.88
N ARG A 121 -6.74 -4.22 2.72
CA ARG A 121 -6.23 -5.52 2.19
C ARG A 121 -4.72 -5.54 1.98
N GLY A 122 -4.12 -4.40 1.64
CA GLY A 122 -2.68 -4.25 1.56
C GLY A 122 -1.98 -4.53 2.90
N GLY A 123 -2.66 -4.32 4.02
CA GLY A 123 -2.17 -4.65 5.36
C GLY A 123 -1.87 -6.14 5.53
N TRP A 124 -2.72 -7.01 4.99
CA TRP A 124 -2.46 -8.46 4.97
C TRP A 124 -1.14 -8.78 4.25
N PHE A 125 -0.98 -8.26 3.03
CA PHE A 125 0.24 -8.49 2.26
C PHE A 125 1.47 -7.98 3.01
N SER A 126 1.41 -6.73 3.50
CA SER A 126 2.55 -6.07 4.15
C SER A 126 3.00 -6.79 5.41
N LEU A 127 2.05 -7.28 6.22
CA LEU A 127 2.36 -8.08 7.41
C LEU A 127 3.04 -9.39 7.03
N VAL A 128 2.40 -10.18 6.16
CA VAL A 128 2.91 -11.51 5.76
C VAL A 128 4.27 -11.40 5.07
N TYR A 129 4.45 -10.42 4.18
CA TYR A 129 5.74 -10.20 3.55
C TYR A 129 6.83 -9.84 4.57
N ALA A 130 6.55 -8.91 5.48
CA ALA A 130 7.50 -8.55 6.51
C ALA A 130 7.87 -9.73 7.44
N GLU A 131 6.92 -10.60 7.76
CA GLU A 131 7.13 -11.77 8.60
C GLU A 131 8.02 -12.82 7.93
N ASN A 132 7.94 -12.94 6.61
CA ASN A 132 8.73 -13.91 5.84
C ASN A 132 10.06 -13.32 5.34
N HIS A 133 10.15 -11.98 5.22
CA HIS A 133 11.32 -11.25 4.71
C HIS A 133 11.69 -10.05 5.62
N PRO A 134 11.90 -10.25 6.94
CA PRO A 134 12.12 -9.14 7.88
C PRO A 134 13.40 -8.36 7.60
N ASP A 135 14.36 -8.97 6.95
CA ASP A 135 15.61 -8.35 6.49
C ASP A 135 15.44 -7.40 5.31
N ARG A 136 14.31 -7.49 4.59
CA ARG A 136 13.96 -6.65 3.44
C ARG A 136 13.06 -5.47 3.80
N VAL A 137 12.58 -5.39 5.04
CA VAL A 137 11.65 -4.36 5.50
C VAL A 137 12.34 -3.45 6.51
N GLU A 138 12.21 -2.13 6.30
CA GLU A 138 12.72 -1.12 7.23
C GLU A 138 11.69 -0.82 8.32
N LYS A 139 10.47 -0.47 7.90
CA LYS A 139 9.36 -0.10 8.80
C LYS A 139 8.03 -0.52 8.18
N LEU A 140 6.99 -0.58 9.03
CA LEU A 140 5.61 -0.79 8.58
C LEU A 140 4.73 0.42 8.90
N TYR A 141 4.01 0.91 7.91
CA TYR A 141 2.85 1.77 8.07
C TYR A 141 1.60 0.99 7.67
N LEU A 142 0.72 0.77 8.63
CA LEU A 142 -0.52 0.02 8.45
C LEU A 142 -1.72 0.94 8.72
N ASP A 143 -2.70 0.97 7.83
CA ASP A 143 -3.90 1.77 8.00
C ASP A 143 -5.16 0.91 7.80
N ALA A 144 -5.95 0.78 8.87
CA ALA A 144 -7.08 -0.12 8.95
C ALA A 144 -6.77 -1.51 8.36
N PRO A 145 -5.63 -2.15 8.79
CA PRO A 145 -5.11 -3.32 8.11
C PRO A 145 -6.01 -4.53 8.29
N LEU A 146 -6.30 -5.22 7.19
CA LEU A 146 -6.81 -6.58 7.23
C LEU A 146 -5.69 -7.49 7.76
N CYS A 147 -5.96 -8.22 8.84
CA CYS A 147 -4.96 -9.04 9.54
C CYS A 147 -5.43 -10.48 9.73
N ILE A 148 -6.75 -10.72 9.69
CA ILE A 148 -7.38 -12.02 9.83
C ILE A 148 -8.39 -12.17 8.71
N LEU A 149 -8.28 -13.23 7.92
CA LEU A 149 -9.17 -13.50 6.80
C LEU A 149 -10.44 -14.20 7.30
N THR A 150 -11.57 -13.55 7.14
CA THR A 150 -12.87 -14.07 7.61
C THR A 150 -13.84 -14.39 6.49
N ASN A 151 -13.70 -13.74 5.32
CA ASN A 151 -14.62 -13.89 4.20
C ASN A 151 -14.11 -14.89 3.15
N PHE A 152 -14.20 -16.18 3.46
CA PHE A 152 -13.81 -17.25 2.53
C PHE A 152 -14.83 -17.52 1.41
N ARG A 153 -15.88 -16.72 1.30
CA ARG A 153 -16.74 -16.68 0.10
C ARG A 153 -16.17 -15.78 -1.00
N ASN A 154 -15.18 -14.94 -0.67
CA ASN A 154 -14.48 -14.13 -1.66
C ASN A 154 -13.64 -15.04 -2.58
N PRO A 155 -13.85 -15.03 -3.91
CA PRO A 155 -13.16 -15.91 -4.84
C PRO A 155 -11.65 -15.68 -4.88
N HIS A 156 -11.17 -14.47 -4.61
CA HIS A 156 -9.74 -14.17 -4.56
C HIS A 156 -9.09 -14.81 -3.33
N ILE A 157 -9.78 -14.79 -2.18
CA ILE A 157 -9.30 -15.47 -0.95
C ILE A 157 -9.28 -16.98 -1.15
N GLN A 158 -10.31 -17.53 -1.81
CA GLN A 158 -10.35 -18.98 -2.13
C GLN A 158 -9.17 -19.38 -3.01
N LYS A 159 -8.96 -18.67 -4.12
CA LYS A 159 -7.84 -18.91 -5.03
C LYS A 159 -6.48 -18.78 -4.33
N ALA A 160 -6.31 -17.76 -3.49
CA ALA A 160 -5.10 -17.60 -2.68
C ALA A 160 -4.94 -18.77 -1.69
N GLY A 161 -6.01 -19.19 -1.03
CA GLY A 161 -6.00 -20.33 -0.12
C GLY A 161 -5.58 -21.64 -0.79
N GLU A 162 -5.97 -21.88 -2.04
CA GLU A 162 -5.51 -23.04 -2.83
C GLU A 162 -3.99 -22.99 -3.07
N GLN A 163 -3.44 -21.80 -3.36
CA GLN A 163 -2.00 -21.61 -3.57
C GLN A 163 -1.22 -21.80 -2.25
N TRP A 164 -1.74 -21.27 -1.13
CA TRP A 164 -1.17 -21.47 0.18
C TRP A 164 -1.20 -22.95 0.60
N ALA A 165 -2.29 -23.65 0.33
CA ALA A 165 -2.40 -25.09 0.59
C ALA A 165 -1.41 -25.90 -0.26
N ALA A 166 -1.20 -25.53 -1.52
CA ALA A 166 -0.19 -26.14 -2.39
C ALA A 166 1.24 -25.92 -1.86
N ALA A 167 1.47 -24.80 -1.15
CA ALA A 167 2.73 -24.51 -0.46
C ALA A 167 2.83 -25.15 0.95
N GLY A 168 1.85 -25.98 1.35
CA GLY A 168 1.85 -26.70 2.63
C GLY A 168 1.22 -25.95 3.80
N ILE A 169 0.57 -24.82 3.56
CA ILE A 169 -0.13 -24.02 4.58
C ILE A 169 -1.64 -24.22 4.43
N PRO A 170 -2.30 -24.99 5.29
CA PRO A 170 -3.73 -25.25 5.20
C PRO A 170 -4.58 -24.01 5.51
N GLU A 171 -5.86 -24.02 5.11
CA GLU A 171 -6.78 -22.90 5.22
C GLU A 171 -6.86 -22.30 6.64
N GLU A 172 -6.93 -23.12 7.67
CA GLU A 172 -6.99 -22.65 9.06
C GLU A 172 -5.75 -21.85 9.47
N GLN A 173 -4.56 -22.21 8.99
CA GLN A 173 -3.33 -21.46 9.22
C GLN A 173 -3.25 -20.23 8.32
N PHE A 174 -3.69 -20.33 7.05
CA PHE A 174 -3.75 -19.18 6.16
C PHE A 174 -4.66 -18.08 6.72
N ARG A 175 -5.77 -18.42 7.37
CA ARG A 175 -6.71 -17.43 7.96
C ARG A 175 -6.06 -16.48 8.94
N THR A 176 -5.14 -16.94 9.75
CA THR A 176 -4.54 -16.22 10.88
C THR A 176 -3.04 -16.03 10.74
N TYR A 177 -2.49 -16.35 9.56
CA TYR A 177 -1.04 -16.38 9.32
C TYR A 177 -0.31 -15.15 9.84
N ALA A 178 -0.77 -13.95 9.47
CA ALA A 178 -0.18 -12.70 9.92
C ALA A 178 -0.20 -12.52 11.45
N LYS A 179 -1.25 -12.98 12.12
CA LYS A 179 -1.32 -12.96 13.58
C LYS A 179 -0.37 -13.97 14.22
N ASP A 180 -0.34 -15.19 13.69
CA ASP A 180 0.40 -16.31 14.28
C ASP A 180 1.92 -16.14 14.13
N HIS A 181 2.36 -15.38 13.12
CA HIS A 181 3.78 -15.14 12.84
C HIS A 181 4.26 -13.73 13.22
N PHE A 182 3.40 -12.88 13.76
CA PHE A 182 3.71 -11.49 14.15
C PHE A 182 4.95 -11.36 15.05
N GLY A 183 5.24 -12.40 15.83
CA GLY A 183 6.46 -12.46 16.67
C GLY A 183 7.76 -12.23 15.91
N ARG A 184 7.80 -12.54 14.61
CA ARG A 184 8.98 -12.39 13.75
C ARG A 184 9.36 -10.94 13.46
N ILE A 185 8.40 -10.02 13.56
CA ILE A 185 8.56 -8.60 13.21
C ILE A 185 8.42 -7.65 14.39
N LYS A 186 8.35 -8.13 15.63
CA LYS A 186 8.27 -7.27 16.83
C LYS A 186 9.48 -6.34 17.00
N GLY A 187 10.60 -6.64 16.33
CA GLY A 187 11.78 -5.78 16.26
C GLY A 187 11.67 -4.62 15.30
N LEU A 188 10.76 -4.65 14.32
CA LEU A 188 10.57 -3.57 13.36
C LEU A 188 9.81 -2.40 13.97
N PRO A 189 10.09 -1.16 13.54
CA PRO A 189 9.23 -0.01 13.82
C PRO A 189 7.90 -0.16 13.08
N ILE A 190 6.78 -0.08 13.80
CA ILE A 190 5.43 -0.25 13.25
C ILE A 190 4.55 0.91 13.70
N ILE A 191 3.90 1.57 12.75
CA ILE A 191 2.82 2.52 13.03
C ILE A 191 1.51 1.99 12.46
N VAL A 192 0.47 1.95 13.30
CA VAL A 192 -0.87 1.50 12.93
C VAL A 192 -1.84 2.66 13.11
N VAL A 193 -2.59 2.97 12.07
CA VAL A 193 -3.69 3.92 12.10
C VAL A 193 -4.99 3.17 11.85
N TYR A 194 -6.08 3.51 12.52
CA TYR A 194 -7.37 2.86 12.30
C TYR A 194 -8.55 3.80 12.59
N GLY A 195 -9.68 3.55 11.99
CA GLY A 195 -10.94 4.19 12.34
C GLY A 195 -11.57 3.51 13.55
N ALA A 196 -11.83 4.25 14.63
CA ALA A 196 -12.42 3.68 15.85
C ALA A 196 -13.90 3.26 15.68
N ALA A 197 -14.54 3.66 14.57
CA ALA A 197 -15.91 3.26 14.21
C ALA A 197 -15.93 2.42 12.91
N ASP A 198 -14.83 1.74 12.57
CA ASP A 198 -14.71 0.93 11.36
C ASP A 198 -15.54 -0.36 11.46
N PRO A 199 -16.63 -0.52 10.67
CA PRO A 199 -17.42 -1.74 10.68
C PRO A 199 -16.91 -2.82 9.74
N ILE A 200 -15.96 -2.50 8.84
CA ILE A 200 -15.46 -3.38 7.78
C ILE A 200 -14.25 -4.16 8.28
N VAL A 201 -13.28 -3.44 8.88
CA VAL A 201 -12.03 -3.99 9.43
C VAL A 201 -11.89 -3.48 10.89
N PRO A 202 -12.76 -3.91 11.83
CA PRO A 202 -12.73 -3.43 13.20
C PRO A 202 -11.41 -3.77 13.87
N PHE A 203 -10.73 -2.77 14.42
CA PHE A 203 -9.41 -2.93 15.04
C PHE A 203 -9.37 -4.06 16.07
N GLU A 204 -10.38 -4.15 16.94
CA GLU A 204 -10.47 -5.14 18.03
C GLU A 204 -10.62 -6.58 17.53
N LYS A 205 -11.06 -6.77 16.27
CA LYS A 205 -11.20 -8.08 15.63
C LYS A 205 -10.06 -8.40 14.67
N GLN A 206 -9.20 -7.44 14.44
CA GLN A 206 -8.06 -7.51 13.52
C GLN A 206 -6.75 -7.30 14.30
N PHE A 207 -6.03 -6.26 14.07
CA PHE A 207 -4.72 -5.99 14.69
C PHE A 207 -4.77 -5.98 16.22
N GLY A 208 -5.85 -5.53 16.83
CA GLY A 208 -6.06 -5.53 18.28
C GLY A 208 -6.09 -6.93 18.92
N THR A 209 -6.17 -8.00 18.12
CA THR A 209 -6.09 -9.40 18.62
C THR A 209 -4.66 -9.93 18.71
N PHE A 210 -3.66 -9.17 18.23
CA PHE A 210 -2.27 -9.60 18.20
C PHE A 210 -1.63 -9.52 19.59
N ASP A 211 -0.67 -10.38 19.87
CA ASP A 211 0.19 -10.20 21.03
C ASP A 211 1.22 -9.10 20.76
N LEU A 212 0.96 -7.92 21.27
CA LEU A 212 1.80 -6.72 21.10
C LEU A 212 2.90 -6.61 22.16
N SER A 213 2.96 -7.53 23.12
CA SER A 213 4.01 -7.54 24.13
C SER A 213 5.39 -7.77 23.50
N GLY A 214 6.38 -7.00 23.92
CA GLY A 214 7.73 -7.10 23.36
C GLY A 214 7.93 -6.42 22.01
N CYS A 215 6.93 -5.70 21.45
CA CYS A 215 7.17 -4.82 20.33
C CYS A 215 8.14 -3.72 20.71
N ARG A 216 9.22 -3.57 19.95
CA ARG A 216 10.31 -2.63 20.27
C ARG A 216 9.93 -1.18 20.01
N ASP A 217 9.17 -0.93 18.96
CA ASP A 217 8.79 0.41 18.50
C ASP A 217 7.42 0.37 17.80
N LEU A 218 6.35 0.49 18.58
CA LEU A 218 4.98 0.40 18.10
C LEU A 218 4.20 1.68 18.44
N SER A 219 3.59 2.29 17.43
CA SER A 219 2.63 3.39 17.58
C SER A 219 1.27 2.97 17.07
N ILE A 220 0.21 3.21 17.85
CA ILE A 220 -1.18 2.91 17.45
C ILE A 220 -2.01 4.17 17.60
N ILE A 221 -2.70 4.56 16.53
CA ILE A 221 -3.49 5.80 16.47
C ILE A 221 -4.91 5.48 16.02
N GLY A 222 -5.87 5.64 16.92
CA GLY A 222 -7.29 5.50 16.63
C GLY A 222 -7.92 6.85 16.26
N LYS A 223 -8.61 6.91 15.12
CA LYS A 223 -9.37 8.08 14.65
C LYS A 223 -10.79 8.00 15.21
N THR A 224 -11.09 8.77 16.25
CA THR A 224 -12.41 8.78 16.89
C THR A 224 -13.53 9.13 15.91
N GLY A 225 -14.59 8.32 15.86
CA GLY A 225 -15.77 8.53 15.01
C GLY A 225 -15.55 8.28 13.51
N ILE A 226 -14.35 7.89 13.10
CA ILE A 226 -14.04 7.57 11.69
C ILE A 226 -14.25 6.07 11.45
N GLY A 227 -14.87 5.76 10.30
CA GLY A 227 -15.04 4.39 9.81
C GLY A 227 -13.81 3.87 9.08
N HIS A 228 -14.03 2.99 8.08
CA HIS A 228 -12.95 2.42 7.28
C HIS A 228 -12.18 3.46 6.45
N HIS A 229 -12.86 4.50 6.02
CA HIS A 229 -12.29 5.61 5.25
C HIS A 229 -12.56 6.94 5.94
N PRO A 230 -11.74 7.98 5.67
CA PRO A 230 -10.52 7.96 4.87
C PRO A 230 -9.35 7.27 5.59
N HIS A 231 -8.44 6.67 4.82
CA HIS A 231 -7.14 6.27 5.33
C HIS A 231 -6.25 7.49 5.60
N SER A 232 -5.11 7.26 6.28
CA SER A 232 -4.16 8.29 6.71
C SER A 232 -4.69 9.19 7.84
N LEU A 233 -3.90 10.16 8.20
CA LEU A 233 -4.23 11.26 9.10
C LEU A 233 -4.31 12.56 8.29
N SER A 234 -5.08 13.52 8.77
CA SER A 234 -5.10 14.87 8.19
C SER A 234 -4.92 15.89 9.33
N PRO A 235 -3.72 16.51 9.44
CA PRO A 235 -2.51 16.31 8.65
C PRO A 235 -1.80 14.96 8.94
N CYS A 236 -0.96 14.49 7.98
CA CYS A 236 -0.26 13.20 8.08
C CYS A 236 1.13 13.27 8.76
N ASP A 237 1.53 14.44 9.27
CA ASP A 237 2.87 14.71 9.82
C ASP A 237 3.34 13.69 10.87
N THR A 238 2.42 13.14 11.67
CA THR A 238 2.78 12.16 12.68
C THR A 238 3.26 10.86 12.06
N ILE A 239 2.63 10.42 10.97
CA ILE A 239 3.05 9.24 10.20
C ILE A 239 4.39 9.53 9.54
N VAL A 240 4.50 10.66 8.81
CA VAL A 240 5.71 11.06 8.09
C VAL A 240 6.90 11.15 9.05
N ARG A 241 6.76 11.81 10.22
CA ARG A 241 7.83 11.87 11.23
C ARG A 241 8.22 10.49 11.76
N PHE A 242 7.25 9.59 11.93
CA PHE A 242 7.55 8.21 12.35
C PHE A 242 8.38 7.49 11.29
N LEU A 243 8.02 7.61 10.04
CA LEU A 243 8.69 6.92 8.93
C LEU A 243 10.06 7.52 8.62
N ALA A 244 10.17 8.85 8.59
CA ALA A 244 11.41 9.55 8.21
C ALA A 244 12.48 9.60 9.34
N ARG A 245 12.15 9.23 10.59
CA ARG A 245 13.14 9.23 11.67
C ARG A 245 14.17 8.09 11.46
N PRO A 246 15.44 8.30 11.85
CA PRO A 246 16.45 7.25 11.87
C PRO A 246 16.00 6.06 12.74
N GLU A 247 16.49 4.86 12.42
CA GLU A 247 16.30 3.71 13.32
C GLU A 247 16.90 4.02 14.72
N ARG A 248 16.18 3.67 15.76
CA ARG A 248 16.73 3.71 17.11
C ARG A 248 17.66 2.52 17.29
N LEU A 249 18.95 2.82 17.42
CA LEU A 249 19.98 1.83 17.73
C LEU A 249 19.75 1.15 19.08
#